data_a4ee14b1dbc9350a982cf556bc2cc781
#
_entry.id   a4ee14b1dbc9350a982cf556bc2cc781
#
_cell.length_a   1.000
_cell.length_b   1.000
_cell.length_c   1.000
_cell.angle_alpha   90.00
_cell.angle_beta   90.00
_cell.angle_gamma   90.00
#
_symmetry.space_group_name_H-M   'P 1'
#
loop_
_entity.id
_entity.type
_entity.pdbx_description
1 polymer ?
#
loop_
_entity_poly.entity_id
_entity_poly.type
_entity_poly.pdbx_seq_one_letter_code
_entity_poly.pdbx_strand_id
1 'polypeptide(L)'
;MPLKASLRRLVYQTEKLTQHARFASLPAPENGWPVLLGISFPKSGTHLLDQILLGFSRVAPFSRRLHSFYAEYEGESGIKRDPGQALRWLDSLRPRDVASAHLFARPDAIARVTSASFIPYFIFRDPRDVVVSHVFYVTEMEPNHVHHAYYQSLPDFDTRLKVSILGRPDVDIEFPDIAERFAPYLDWLDKPSVMSIHFEDLINDRVRTLNLILDHLLSRVPLLISRETILDSLESSINPNKSPTFRSGKTGEWTKRFTDEHKKTFKDVAGNLLIRLGYEKDNNW
;
A
#
# COMPACT_ATOMS: atom_id res chain seq x y z
N MET A 1 14.52 24.79 14.54
CA MET A 1 13.70 23.91 13.66
C MET A 1 13.55 24.39 12.21
N PRO A 2 13.49 25.67 11.83
CA PRO A 2 13.30 26.10 10.44
C PRO A 2 14.47 25.74 9.50
N LEU A 3 15.72 25.75 9.99
CA LEU A 3 16.92 25.49 9.15
C LEU A 3 16.95 24.06 8.58
N LYS A 4 16.55 23.05 9.36
CA LYS A 4 16.50 21.64 8.91
C LYS A 4 15.43 21.43 7.83
N ALA A 5 14.29 22.11 7.91
CA ALA A 5 13.22 22.02 6.92
C ALA A 5 13.66 22.69 5.60
N SER A 6 14.31 23.86 5.68
CA SER A 6 14.84 24.57 4.50
C SER A 6 15.93 23.78 3.79
N LEU A 7 16.85 23.15 4.56
CA LEU A 7 17.89 22.29 4.00
C LEU A 7 17.29 21.05 3.30
N ARG A 8 16.31 20.40 3.92
CA ARG A 8 15.60 19.25 3.30
C ARG A 8 14.91 19.65 1.99
N ARG A 9 14.28 20.82 1.97
CA ARG A 9 13.63 21.36 0.77
C ARG A 9 14.64 21.64 -0.35
N LEU A 10 15.80 22.24 -0.02
CA LEU A 10 16.87 22.51 -0.96
C LEU A 10 17.44 21.21 -1.57
N VAL A 11 17.76 20.23 -0.72
CA VAL A 11 18.23 18.91 -1.16
C VAL A 11 17.23 18.24 -2.09
N TYR A 12 15.94 18.28 -1.74
CA TYR A 12 14.87 17.73 -2.59
C TYR A 12 14.82 18.43 -3.97
N GLN A 13 14.88 19.76 -3.99
CA GLN A 13 14.87 20.51 -5.26
C GLN A 13 16.11 20.18 -6.11
N THR A 14 17.29 20.08 -5.50
CA THR A 14 18.53 19.71 -6.21
C THR A 14 18.45 18.31 -6.80
N GLU A 15 17.96 17.33 -6.04
CA GLU A 15 17.75 15.96 -6.54
C GLU A 15 16.76 15.93 -7.71
N LYS A 16 15.69 16.70 -7.63
CA LYS A 16 14.68 16.80 -8.70
C LYS A 16 15.27 17.40 -9.97
N LEU A 17 16.06 18.47 -9.84
CA LEU A 17 16.77 19.09 -10.97
C LEU A 17 17.78 18.13 -11.61
N THR A 18 18.57 17.44 -10.80
CA THR A 18 19.53 16.44 -11.28
C THR A 18 18.83 15.31 -12.04
N GLN A 19 17.70 14.84 -11.51
CA GLN A 19 16.89 13.81 -12.14
C GLN A 19 16.30 14.29 -13.48
N HIS A 20 15.83 15.53 -13.53
CA HIS A 20 15.33 16.14 -14.77
C HIS A 20 16.45 16.25 -15.82
N ALA A 21 17.64 16.72 -15.45
CA ALA A 21 18.77 16.83 -16.36
C ALA A 21 19.21 15.46 -16.91
N ARG A 22 19.23 14.43 -16.06
CA ARG A 22 19.60 13.06 -16.45
C ARG A 22 18.69 12.49 -17.56
N PHE A 23 17.42 12.84 -17.55
CA PHE A 23 16.40 12.32 -18.46
C PHE A 23 15.84 13.40 -19.40
N ALA A 24 16.58 14.49 -19.62
CA ALA A 24 16.13 15.61 -20.45
C ALA A 24 15.84 15.24 -21.91
N SER A 25 16.50 14.16 -22.41
CA SER A 25 16.30 13.65 -23.76
C SER A 25 15.04 12.80 -23.94
N LEU A 26 14.40 12.38 -22.86
CA LEU A 26 13.17 11.60 -22.95
C LEU A 26 12.00 12.52 -23.35
N PRO A 27 11.19 12.13 -24.35
CA PRO A 27 10.00 12.88 -24.72
C PRO A 27 9.02 12.93 -23.55
N ALA A 28 8.40 14.08 -23.35
CA ALA A 28 7.32 14.19 -22.37
C ALA A 28 6.11 13.40 -22.88
N PRO A 29 5.43 12.64 -21.99
CA PRO A 29 4.14 12.03 -22.33
C PRO A 29 3.11 13.11 -22.74
N GLU A 30 2.14 12.74 -23.55
CA GLU A 30 1.10 13.66 -24.07
C GLU A 30 0.42 14.49 -22.97
N ASN A 31 0.09 13.85 -21.86
CA ASN A 31 -0.54 14.48 -20.70
C ASN A 31 0.47 14.94 -19.63
N GLY A 32 1.76 15.05 -20.00
CA GLY A 32 2.84 15.32 -19.05
C GLY A 32 3.21 14.12 -18.19
N TRP A 33 4.23 14.28 -17.35
CA TRP A 33 4.68 13.23 -16.45
C TRP A 33 3.73 13.06 -15.27
N PRO A 34 3.17 11.87 -15.03
CA PRO A 34 2.24 11.64 -13.94
C PRO A 34 2.95 11.50 -12.59
N VAL A 35 2.17 11.43 -11.53
CA VAL A 35 2.55 10.92 -10.22
C VAL A 35 2.36 9.41 -10.21
N LEU A 36 3.36 8.64 -9.72
CA LEU A 36 3.18 7.23 -9.39
C LEU A 36 2.61 7.13 -7.98
N LEU A 37 1.44 6.54 -7.82
CA LEU A 37 0.77 6.44 -6.53
C LEU A 37 0.55 4.98 -6.13
N GLY A 38 1.25 4.53 -5.09
CA GLY A 38 0.95 3.28 -4.41
C GLY A 38 -0.16 3.47 -3.38
N ILE A 39 -1.27 2.78 -3.55
CA ILE A 39 -2.35 2.69 -2.57
C ILE A 39 -2.28 1.30 -1.97
N SER A 40 -2.43 1.19 -0.65
CA SER A 40 -2.38 -0.12 0.01
C SER A 40 -3.38 -0.22 1.15
N PHE A 41 -3.93 -1.42 1.31
CA PHE A 41 -4.50 -1.79 2.60
C PHE A 41 -3.35 -2.03 3.61
N PRO A 42 -3.49 -1.64 4.89
CA PRO A 42 -2.46 -1.89 5.90
C PRO A 42 -2.06 -3.38 5.97
N LYS A 43 -0.76 -3.66 6.14
CA LYS A 43 -0.18 -5.02 6.22
C LYS A 43 -0.26 -5.85 4.92
N SER A 44 -0.49 -5.20 3.78
CA SER A 44 -0.64 -5.84 2.46
C SER A 44 0.59 -5.68 1.54
N GLY A 45 1.76 -5.33 2.06
CA GLY A 45 2.97 -5.21 1.25
C GLY A 45 3.26 -3.79 0.75
N THR A 46 2.81 -2.77 1.47
CA THR A 46 3.05 -1.34 1.17
C THR A 46 4.49 -1.06 0.80
N HIS A 47 5.45 -1.44 1.66
CA HIS A 47 6.87 -1.18 1.41
C HIS A 47 7.45 -1.94 0.21
N LEU A 48 6.89 -3.10 -0.14
CA LEU A 48 7.29 -3.83 -1.35
C LEU A 48 6.86 -3.05 -2.59
N LEU A 49 5.61 -2.59 -2.65
CA LEU A 49 5.13 -1.74 -3.74
C LEU A 49 5.92 -0.44 -3.82
N ASP A 50 6.18 0.23 -2.68
CA ASP A 50 6.97 1.46 -2.62
C ASP A 50 8.35 1.30 -3.25
N GLN A 51 9.06 0.21 -2.92
CA GLN A 51 10.37 -0.10 -3.46
C GLN A 51 10.32 -0.34 -4.98
N ILE A 52 9.31 -1.05 -5.46
CA ILE A 52 9.10 -1.30 -6.89
C ILE A 52 8.85 0.04 -7.62
N LEU A 53 7.94 0.87 -7.12
CA LEU A 53 7.64 2.17 -7.75
C LEU A 53 8.85 3.11 -7.74
N LEU A 54 9.64 3.12 -6.66
CA LEU A 54 10.90 3.86 -6.62
C LEU A 54 11.93 3.32 -7.62
N GLY A 55 11.85 2.05 -8.01
CA GLY A 55 12.68 1.45 -9.05
C GLY A 55 12.60 2.21 -10.38
N PHE A 56 11.44 2.74 -10.74
CA PHE A 56 11.27 3.55 -11.96
C PHE A 56 12.15 4.80 -11.98
N SER A 57 12.54 5.34 -10.82
CA SER A 57 13.42 6.52 -10.75
C SER A 57 14.83 6.30 -11.31
N ARG A 58 15.24 5.05 -11.53
CA ARG A 58 16.55 4.71 -12.11
C ARG A 58 16.54 4.79 -13.65
N VAL A 59 15.37 4.63 -14.25
CA VAL A 59 15.16 4.49 -15.69
C VAL A 59 14.26 5.58 -16.30
N ALA A 60 13.63 6.40 -15.46
CA ALA A 60 12.74 7.48 -15.86
C ALA A 60 12.84 8.68 -14.89
N PRO A 61 12.36 9.89 -15.25
CA PRO A 61 12.54 11.10 -14.44
C PRO A 61 11.62 11.16 -13.21
N PHE A 62 11.28 10.03 -12.63
CA PHE A 62 10.54 9.99 -11.38
C PHE A 62 11.42 10.31 -10.17
N SER A 63 10.80 10.80 -9.10
CA SER A 63 11.48 11.13 -7.85
C SER A 63 12.13 9.88 -7.23
N ARG A 64 13.33 10.06 -6.69
CA ARG A 64 14.01 9.04 -5.85
C ARG A 64 13.50 9.02 -4.42
N ARG A 65 12.65 9.97 -4.06
CA ARG A 65 12.03 10.07 -2.74
C ARG A 65 10.58 9.67 -2.82
N LEU A 66 10.17 8.90 -1.82
CA LEU A 66 8.79 8.54 -1.60
C LEU A 66 8.09 9.62 -0.77
N HIS A 67 6.94 10.08 -1.23
CA HIS A 67 6.00 10.88 -0.47
C HIS A 67 5.00 9.95 0.21
N SER A 68 5.34 9.46 1.41
CA SER A 68 4.44 8.60 2.17
C SER A 68 3.60 9.43 3.14
N PHE A 69 2.29 9.17 3.18
CA PHE A 69 1.39 9.83 4.10
C PHE A 69 0.27 8.91 4.60
N TYR A 70 -0.09 9.11 5.85
CA TYR A 70 -1.27 8.49 6.44
C TYR A 70 -2.49 9.34 6.04
N ALA A 71 -3.29 8.85 5.08
CA ALA A 71 -4.38 9.62 4.53
C ALA A 71 -5.57 9.72 5.49
N GLU A 72 -5.89 8.61 6.17
CA GLU A 72 -7.13 8.46 6.93
C GLU A 72 -6.93 8.60 8.45
N TYR A 73 -5.73 8.27 8.94
CA TYR A 73 -5.41 8.28 10.37
C TYR A 73 -4.10 9.02 10.66
N GLU A 74 -3.91 9.45 11.91
CA GLU A 74 -2.67 10.07 12.38
C GLU A 74 -1.65 9.00 12.79
N GLY A 75 -1.04 8.34 11.82
CA GLY A 75 -0.09 7.26 12.06
C GLY A 75 -0.72 6.11 12.86
N GLU A 76 -0.02 5.63 13.87
CA GLU A 76 -0.44 4.50 14.70
C GLU A 76 -1.37 4.90 15.87
N SER A 77 -1.73 6.18 15.97
CA SER A 77 -2.61 6.69 17.04
C SER A 77 -4.07 6.23 16.91
N GLY A 78 -4.49 5.81 15.71
CA GLY A 78 -5.89 5.48 15.41
C GLY A 78 -6.83 6.70 15.31
N ILE A 79 -6.31 7.93 15.50
CA ILE A 79 -7.12 9.15 15.38
C ILE A 79 -7.44 9.40 13.90
N LYS A 80 -8.73 9.48 13.56
CA LYS A 80 -9.18 9.81 12.20
C LYS A 80 -8.81 11.24 11.85
N ARG A 81 -8.34 11.43 10.62
CA ARG A 81 -8.08 12.75 10.04
C ARG A 81 -9.33 13.32 9.38
N ASP A 82 -9.35 14.64 9.23
CA ASP A 82 -10.28 15.30 8.33
C ASP A 82 -10.11 14.78 6.89
N PRO A 83 -11.18 14.28 6.25
CA PRO A 83 -11.13 13.78 4.87
C PRO A 83 -10.51 14.76 3.87
N GLY A 84 -10.72 16.08 4.04
CA GLY A 84 -10.08 17.11 3.25
C GLY A 84 -8.56 17.14 3.35
N GLN A 85 -7.97 16.56 4.42
CA GLN A 85 -6.52 16.48 4.56
C GLN A 85 -5.90 15.53 3.53
N ALA A 86 -6.53 14.39 3.27
CA ALA A 86 -6.07 13.45 2.24
C ALA A 86 -6.07 14.11 0.85
N LEU A 87 -7.11 14.85 0.53
CA LEU A 87 -7.19 15.61 -0.74
C LEU A 87 -6.11 16.68 -0.83
N ARG A 88 -5.87 17.45 0.23
CA ARG A 88 -4.80 18.45 0.26
C ARG A 88 -3.42 17.83 0.00
N TRP A 89 -3.17 16.63 0.50
CA TRP A 89 -1.92 15.90 0.20
C TRP A 89 -1.85 15.45 -1.25
N LEU A 90 -2.92 14.87 -1.81
CA LEU A 90 -2.97 14.51 -3.22
C LEU A 90 -2.72 15.75 -4.10
N ASP A 91 -3.35 16.89 -3.81
CA ASP A 91 -3.19 18.14 -4.52
C ASP A 91 -1.78 18.78 -4.35
N SER A 92 -1.05 18.40 -3.30
CA SER A 92 0.34 18.85 -3.07
C SER A 92 1.38 18.11 -3.91
N LEU A 93 1.04 16.92 -4.41
CA LEU A 93 1.93 16.12 -5.25
C LEU A 93 2.17 16.82 -6.59
N ARG A 94 3.35 16.62 -7.14
CA ARG A 94 3.79 17.27 -8.38
C ARG A 94 4.13 16.21 -9.42
N PRO A 95 4.06 16.56 -10.71
CA PRO A 95 4.50 15.67 -11.78
C PRO A 95 5.83 15.01 -11.46
N ARG A 96 5.93 13.70 -11.74
CA ARG A 96 7.11 12.84 -11.47
C ARG A 96 7.31 12.44 -10.00
N ASP A 97 6.45 12.86 -9.08
CA ASP A 97 6.54 12.36 -7.71
C ASP A 97 6.18 10.87 -7.65
N VAL A 98 6.76 10.18 -6.66
CA VAL A 98 6.38 8.82 -6.27
C VAL A 98 5.77 8.93 -4.87
N ALA A 99 4.55 8.47 -4.73
CA ALA A 99 3.79 8.61 -3.48
C ALA A 99 3.17 7.28 -3.04
N SER A 100 2.90 7.19 -1.74
CA SER A 100 2.30 6.01 -1.10
C SER A 100 1.33 6.42 -0.01
N ALA A 101 0.16 5.78 0.03
CA ALA A 101 -0.85 6.07 1.05
C ALA A 101 -1.77 4.87 1.35
N HIS A 102 -2.25 4.82 2.60
CA HIS A 102 -3.46 4.08 2.95
C HIS A 102 -4.65 5.01 2.69
N LEU A 103 -5.22 4.95 1.48
CA LEU A 103 -6.20 5.90 0.98
C LEU A 103 -7.54 5.22 0.71
N PHE A 104 -8.60 5.70 1.35
CA PHE A 104 -9.97 5.23 1.09
C PHE A 104 -10.46 5.64 -0.30
N ALA A 105 -11.24 4.77 -0.92
CA ALA A 105 -11.84 4.97 -2.24
C ALA A 105 -13.12 5.84 -2.16
N ARG A 106 -13.00 7.04 -1.57
CA ARG A 106 -14.09 8.01 -1.56
C ARG A 106 -14.28 8.64 -2.94
N PRO A 107 -15.48 9.10 -3.31
CA PRO A 107 -15.75 9.69 -4.63
C PRO A 107 -14.78 10.83 -5.02
N ASP A 108 -14.44 11.69 -4.08
CA ASP A 108 -13.51 12.79 -4.25
C ASP A 108 -12.05 12.34 -4.47
N ALA A 109 -11.60 11.33 -3.72
CA ALA A 109 -10.28 10.71 -3.90
C ALA A 109 -10.21 9.94 -5.23
N ILE A 110 -11.28 9.18 -5.57
CA ILE A 110 -11.38 8.49 -6.85
C ILE A 110 -11.25 9.48 -8.01
N ALA A 111 -12.00 10.58 -8.00
CA ALA A 111 -11.94 11.58 -9.06
C ALA A 111 -10.52 12.15 -9.26
N ARG A 112 -9.76 12.37 -8.18
CA ARG A 112 -8.37 12.84 -8.24
C ARG A 112 -7.43 11.77 -8.79
N VAL A 113 -7.47 10.58 -8.20
CA VAL A 113 -6.52 9.48 -8.45
C VAL A 113 -6.70 8.88 -9.84
N THR A 114 -7.94 8.86 -10.37
CA THR A 114 -8.22 8.35 -11.72
C THR A 114 -7.99 9.38 -12.83
N SER A 115 -7.59 10.61 -12.50
CA SER A 115 -7.21 11.63 -13.49
C SER A 115 -5.93 11.28 -14.24
N ALA A 116 -5.68 11.95 -15.38
CA ALA A 116 -4.46 11.76 -16.17
C ALA A 116 -3.17 12.10 -15.40
N SER A 117 -3.26 12.85 -14.29
CA SER A 117 -2.11 13.24 -13.48
C SER A 117 -1.54 12.12 -12.62
N PHE A 118 -2.21 10.98 -12.51
CA PHE A 118 -1.78 9.86 -11.67
C PHE A 118 -1.72 8.54 -12.44
N ILE A 119 -0.76 7.69 -12.06
CA ILE A 119 -0.77 6.25 -12.39
C ILE A 119 -0.87 5.51 -11.06
N PRO A 120 -2.09 5.10 -10.68
CA PRO A 120 -2.33 4.45 -9.40
C PRO A 120 -2.18 2.93 -9.48
N TYR A 121 -1.62 2.38 -8.39
CA TYR A 121 -1.49 0.96 -8.11
C TYR A 121 -2.11 0.69 -6.75
N PHE A 122 -2.98 -0.30 -6.65
CA PHE A 122 -3.60 -0.71 -5.39
C PHE A 122 -3.16 -2.11 -5.01
N ILE A 123 -2.40 -2.24 -3.93
CA ILE A 123 -1.97 -3.53 -3.39
C ILE A 123 -2.82 -3.93 -2.19
N PHE A 124 -3.27 -5.17 -2.21
CA PHE A 124 -3.99 -5.82 -1.12
C PHE A 124 -3.51 -7.26 -0.95
N ARG A 125 -3.88 -7.86 0.15
CA ARG A 125 -3.43 -9.19 0.57
C ARG A 125 -4.61 -10.00 1.09
N ASP A 126 -4.48 -11.33 1.13
CA ASP A 126 -5.46 -12.20 1.77
C ASP A 126 -5.82 -11.67 3.17
N PRO A 127 -7.08 -11.28 3.42
CA PRO A 127 -7.50 -10.72 4.71
C PRO A 127 -7.19 -11.64 5.90
N ARG A 128 -7.15 -12.96 5.69
CA ARG A 128 -6.76 -13.94 6.71
C ARG A 128 -5.29 -13.78 7.11
N ASP A 129 -4.41 -13.57 6.14
CA ASP A 129 -3.00 -13.26 6.40
C ASP A 129 -2.79 -11.84 6.96
N VAL A 130 -3.66 -10.91 6.59
CA VAL A 130 -3.64 -9.55 7.15
C VAL A 130 -3.90 -9.56 8.65
N VAL A 131 -4.94 -10.27 9.13
CA VAL A 131 -5.24 -10.33 10.58
C VAL A 131 -4.13 -11.03 11.36
N VAL A 132 -3.51 -12.08 10.79
CA VAL A 132 -2.31 -12.72 11.38
C VAL A 132 -1.15 -11.74 11.44
N SER A 133 -0.87 -11.03 10.35
CA SER A 133 0.21 -10.02 10.29
C SER A 133 -0.04 -8.87 11.26
N HIS A 134 -1.29 -8.45 11.44
CA HIS A 134 -1.68 -7.41 12.37
C HIS A 134 -1.37 -7.79 13.82
N VAL A 135 -1.69 -9.03 14.26
CA VAL A 135 -1.34 -9.50 15.60
C VAL A 135 0.15 -9.32 15.87
N PHE A 136 1.02 -9.86 15.00
CA PHE A 136 2.47 -9.73 15.17
C PHE A 136 2.94 -8.27 15.15
N TYR A 137 2.37 -7.46 14.28
CA TYR A 137 2.74 -6.06 14.18
C TYR A 137 2.48 -5.30 15.48
N VAL A 138 1.27 -5.46 16.01
CA VAL A 138 0.85 -4.76 17.23
C VAL A 138 1.56 -5.29 18.48
N THR A 139 1.86 -6.61 18.53
CA THR A 139 2.46 -7.20 19.74
C THR A 139 3.98 -7.15 19.76
N GLU A 140 4.67 -7.23 18.61
CA GLU A 140 6.11 -7.46 18.56
C GLU A 140 6.89 -6.34 17.87
N MET A 141 6.26 -5.60 16.94
CA MET A 141 6.99 -4.70 16.04
C MET A 141 6.75 -3.22 16.33
N GLU A 142 5.55 -2.84 16.79
CA GLU A 142 5.19 -1.43 17.01
C GLU A 142 4.66 -1.19 18.43
N PRO A 143 5.55 -0.98 19.40
CA PRO A 143 5.17 -0.78 20.80
C PRO A 143 4.40 0.52 21.05
N ASN A 144 4.46 1.48 20.12
CA ASN A 144 3.70 2.74 20.21
C ASN A 144 2.30 2.63 19.56
N HIS A 145 1.95 1.47 19.00
CA HIS A 145 0.64 1.28 18.41
C HIS A 145 -0.45 1.40 19.48
N VAL A 146 -1.52 2.13 19.15
CA VAL A 146 -2.64 2.39 20.07
C VAL A 146 -3.23 1.13 20.72
N HIS A 147 -3.21 0.00 20.03
CA HIS A 147 -3.71 -1.27 20.55
C HIS A 147 -2.65 -2.13 21.23
N HIS A 148 -1.36 -1.71 21.30
CA HIS A 148 -0.28 -2.55 21.81
C HIS A 148 -0.54 -3.06 23.23
N ALA A 149 -0.82 -2.17 24.17
CA ALA A 149 -1.04 -2.54 25.58
C ALA A 149 -2.21 -3.51 25.75
N TYR A 150 -3.30 -3.29 24.99
CA TYR A 150 -4.45 -4.19 25.02
C TYR A 150 -4.10 -5.58 24.50
N TYR A 151 -3.44 -5.68 23.33
CA TYR A 151 -3.05 -6.97 22.77
C TYR A 151 -2.06 -7.71 23.68
N GLN A 152 -1.18 -7.00 24.38
CA GLN A 152 -0.27 -7.59 25.37
C GLN A 152 -1.01 -8.15 26.60
N SER A 153 -2.14 -7.55 26.99
CA SER A 153 -2.95 -8.05 28.11
C SER A 153 -3.75 -9.31 27.79
N LEU A 154 -3.94 -9.65 26.51
CA LEU A 154 -4.65 -10.85 26.09
C LEU A 154 -3.81 -12.11 26.32
N PRO A 155 -4.40 -13.23 26.76
CA PRO A 155 -3.68 -14.41 27.28
C PRO A 155 -2.80 -15.09 26.23
N ASP A 156 -3.26 -15.16 24.98
CA ASP A 156 -2.62 -15.95 23.94
C ASP A 156 -2.82 -15.39 22.54
N PHE A 157 -2.17 -16.04 21.57
CA PHE A 157 -2.25 -15.66 20.16
C PHE A 157 -3.67 -15.82 19.59
N ASP A 158 -4.37 -16.88 19.99
CA ASP A 158 -5.70 -17.20 19.46
C ASP A 158 -6.72 -16.12 19.84
N THR A 159 -6.68 -15.67 21.09
CA THR A 159 -7.51 -14.54 21.56
C THR A 159 -7.16 -13.24 20.83
N ARG A 160 -5.87 -12.95 20.62
CA ARG A 160 -5.41 -11.79 19.85
C ARG A 160 -5.87 -11.85 18.40
N LEU A 161 -5.82 -13.03 17.80
CA LEU A 161 -6.26 -13.25 16.42
C LEU A 161 -7.77 -13.04 16.28
N LYS A 162 -8.55 -13.52 17.24
CA LYS A 162 -10.01 -13.30 17.31
C LYS A 162 -10.35 -11.80 17.37
N VAL A 163 -9.62 -11.04 18.20
CA VAL A 163 -9.77 -9.58 18.26
C VAL A 163 -9.35 -8.92 16.93
N SER A 164 -8.31 -9.41 16.29
CA SER A 164 -7.88 -8.89 14.98
C SER A 164 -8.91 -9.17 13.88
N ILE A 165 -9.73 -10.19 14.00
CA ILE A 165 -10.85 -10.49 13.08
C ILE A 165 -12.05 -9.59 13.40
N LEU A 166 -12.51 -9.60 14.67
CA LEU A 166 -13.77 -8.99 15.11
C LEU A 166 -13.69 -7.48 15.36
N GLY A 167 -12.46 -6.95 15.54
CA GLY A 167 -12.30 -5.57 15.98
C GLY A 167 -12.47 -5.40 17.50
N ARG A 168 -12.60 -4.12 17.93
CA ARG A 168 -12.74 -3.72 19.33
C ARG A 168 -13.86 -2.68 19.46
N PRO A 169 -15.07 -3.07 19.79
CA PRO A 169 -16.20 -2.14 19.96
C PRO A 169 -16.13 -1.31 21.27
N ASP A 170 -15.27 -1.71 22.21
CA ASP A 170 -15.18 -1.21 23.58
C ASP A 170 -14.20 -0.03 23.77
N VAL A 171 -13.73 0.59 22.70
CA VAL A 171 -12.69 1.64 22.76
C VAL A 171 -13.17 2.93 22.11
N ASP A 172 -12.60 4.06 22.58
CA ASP A 172 -12.80 5.39 21.98
C ASP A 172 -12.19 5.49 20.58
N ILE A 173 -11.29 4.56 20.22
CA ILE A 173 -10.62 4.49 18.93
C ILE A 173 -11.29 3.41 18.11
N GLU A 174 -11.83 3.81 16.96
CA GLU A 174 -12.51 2.91 16.05
C GLU A 174 -11.57 1.81 15.53
N PHE A 175 -11.91 0.57 15.86
CA PHE A 175 -11.25 -0.62 15.34
C PHE A 175 -12.32 -1.66 14.98
N PRO A 176 -12.99 -1.51 13.84
CA PRO A 176 -14.05 -2.41 13.41
C PRO A 176 -13.51 -3.77 12.96
N ASP A 177 -14.40 -4.69 12.61
CA ASP A 177 -14.02 -5.99 12.07
C ASP A 177 -13.24 -5.88 10.74
N ILE A 178 -12.70 -7.00 10.29
CA ILE A 178 -11.84 -7.02 9.11
C ILE A 178 -12.58 -6.65 7.83
N ALA A 179 -13.88 -6.98 7.69
CA ALA A 179 -14.66 -6.61 6.51
C ALA A 179 -14.93 -5.11 6.47
N GLU A 180 -15.32 -4.53 7.59
CA GLU A 180 -15.55 -3.08 7.71
C GLU A 180 -14.27 -2.28 7.49
N ARG A 181 -13.11 -2.80 7.92
CA ARG A 181 -11.81 -2.16 7.64
C ARG A 181 -11.44 -2.20 6.16
N PHE A 182 -11.79 -3.27 5.42
CA PHE A 182 -11.56 -3.37 3.99
C PHE A 182 -12.56 -2.57 3.16
N ALA A 183 -13.81 -2.45 3.63
CA ALA A 183 -14.90 -1.84 2.87
C ALA A 183 -14.53 -0.49 2.21
N PRO A 184 -13.86 0.47 2.89
CA PRO A 184 -13.51 1.75 2.28
C PRO A 184 -12.50 1.68 1.13
N TYR A 185 -11.84 0.54 0.92
CA TYR A 185 -10.84 0.35 -0.15
C TYR A 185 -11.40 -0.39 -1.37
N LEU A 186 -12.56 -1.07 -1.24
CA LEU A 186 -13.03 -2.02 -2.24
C LEU A 186 -13.36 -1.36 -3.59
N ASP A 187 -13.78 -0.11 -3.59
CA ASP A 187 -14.11 0.61 -4.82
C ASP A 187 -12.88 0.90 -5.70
N TRP A 188 -11.65 0.75 -5.18
CA TRP A 188 -10.44 0.80 -6.02
C TRP A 188 -10.39 -0.35 -7.02
N LEU A 189 -10.95 -1.52 -6.67
CA LEU A 189 -10.98 -2.70 -7.53
C LEU A 189 -11.81 -2.47 -8.81
N ASP A 190 -12.79 -1.59 -8.74
CA ASP A 190 -13.73 -1.32 -9.84
C ASP A 190 -13.28 -0.16 -10.74
N LYS A 191 -12.08 0.37 -10.54
CA LYS A 191 -11.55 1.48 -11.34
C LYS A 191 -10.57 0.98 -12.39
N PRO A 192 -10.92 0.97 -13.69
CA PRO A 192 -10.04 0.45 -14.75
C PRO A 192 -8.68 1.16 -14.84
N SER A 193 -8.60 2.41 -14.36
CA SER A 193 -7.37 3.18 -14.33
C SER A 193 -6.48 2.88 -13.13
N VAL A 194 -6.93 2.06 -12.18
CA VAL A 194 -6.17 1.61 -11.00
C VAL A 194 -5.75 0.16 -11.23
N MET A 195 -4.45 -0.10 -11.20
CA MET A 195 -3.96 -1.47 -11.30
C MET A 195 -4.04 -2.15 -9.92
N SER A 196 -4.89 -3.14 -9.79
CA SER A 196 -5.02 -3.97 -8.59
C SER A 196 -3.95 -5.06 -8.57
N ILE A 197 -3.29 -5.23 -7.43
CA ILE A 197 -2.17 -6.15 -7.24
C ILE A 197 -2.42 -7.00 -6.00
N HIS A 198 -2.48 -8.33 -6.15
CA HIS A 198 -2.40 -9.24 -5.02
C HIS A 198 -0.96 -9.30 -4.51
N PHE A 199 -0.76 -9.14 -3.21
CA PHE A 199 0.56 -9.31 -2.59
C PHE A 199 1.16 -10.68 -2.91
N GLU A 200 0.32 -11.71 -2.93
CA GLU A 200 0.68 -13.08 -3.22
C GLU A 200 1.30 -13.25 -4.62
N ASP A 201 0.81 -12.50 -5.61
CA ASP A 201 1.36 -12.55 -6.97
C ASP A 201 2.80 -11.99 -7.02
N LEU A 202 3.09 -10.94 -6.24
CA LEU A 202 4.46 -10.41 -6.10
C LEU A 202 5.41 -11.38 -5.40
N ILE A 203 4.90 -12.31 -4.60
CA ILE A 203 5.72 -13.31 -3.92
C ILE A 203 5.88 -14.57 -4.78
N ASN A 204 4.78 -15.05 -5.38
CA ASN A 204 4.73 -16.36 -6.05
C ASN A 204 5.01 -16.29 -7.56
N ASP A 205 4.69 -15.15 -8.22
CA ASP A 205 4.91 -14.93 -9.66
C ASP A 205 5.36 -13.49 -9.92
N ARG A 206 6.51 -13.15 -9.33
CA ARG A 206 7.06 -11.80 -9.34
C ARG A 206 7.35 -11.29 -10.75
N VAL A 207 7.96 -12.12 -11.58
CA VAL A 207 8.33 -11.72 -12.95
C VAL A 207 7.10 -11.28 -13.74
N ARG A 208 6.02 -12.07 -13.71
CA ARG A 208 4.77 -11.73 -14.36
C ARG A 208 4.18 -10.45 -13.77
N THR A 209 4.15 -10.33 -12.45
CA THR A 209 3.53 -9.18 -11.78
C THR A 209 4.30 -7.89 -12.05
N LEU A 210 5.64 -7.91 -12.07
CA LEU A 210 6.45 -6.76 -12.48
C LEU A 210 6.22 -6.37 -13.94
N ASN A 211 6.01 -7.35 -14.83
CA ASN A 211 5.62 -7.06 -16.20
C ASN A 211 4.27 -6.34 -16.29
N LEU A 212 3.26 -6.76 -15.53
CA LEU A 212 1.96 -6.09 -15.50
C LEU A 212 2.07 -4.66 -14.92
N ILE A 213 2.87 -4.47 -13.86
CA ILE A 213 3.16 -3.14 -13.29
C ILE A 213 3.80 -2.24 -14.34
N LEU A 214 4.75 -2.77 -15.10
CA LEU A 214 5.39 -2.04 -16.20
C LEU A 214 4.40 -1.72 -17.33
N ASP A 215 3.58 -2.69 -17.75
CA ASP A 215 2.58 -2.46 -18.79
C ASP A 215 1.59 -1.38 -18.42
N HIS A 216 1.17 -1.33 -17.14
CA HIS A 216 0.32 -0.26 -16.64
C HIS A 216 1.00 1.12 -16.74
N LEU A 217 2.30 1.23 -16.44
CA LEU A 217 3.05 2.46 -16.68
C LEU A 217 3.12 2.80 -18.18
N LEU A 218 3.54 1.83 -19.00
CA LEU A 218 3.79 2.04 -20.43
C LEU A 218 2.53 2.40 -21.22
N SER A 219 1.35 2.05 -20.70
CA SER A 219 0.08 2.46 -21.31
C SER A 219 -0.11 3.99 -21.33
N ARG A 220 0.65 4.74 -20.51
CA ARG A 220 0.53 6.19 -20.39
C ARG A 220 1.86 6.95 -20.53
N VAL A 221 2.98 6.28 -20.28
CA VAL A 221 4.33 6.87 -20.29
C VAL A 221 5.22 6.02 -21.18
N PRO A 222 5.44 6.41 -22.45
CA PRO A 222 6.37 5.72 -23.32
C PRO A 222 7.79 5.91 -22.80
N LEU A 223 8.53 4.81 -22.64
CA LEU A 223 9.94 4.82 -22.28
C LEU A 223 10.77 4.28 -23.44
N LEU A 224 11.84 4.98 -23.82
CA LEU A 224 12.74 4.61 -24.89
C LEU A 224 13.92 3.72 -24.41
N ILE A 225 13.62 2.84 -23.47
CA ILE A 225 14.59 1.94 -22.84
C ILE A 225 14.05 0.50 -22.98
N SER A 226 14.94 -0.47 -23.08
CA SER A 226 14.53 -1.87 -23.22
C SER A 226 13.70 -2.32 -22.02
N ARG A 227 12.68 -3.12 -22.28
CA ARG A 227 11.83 -3.69 -21.24
C ARG A 227 12.62 -4.41 -20.16
N GLU A 228 13.63 -5.19 -20.58
CA GLU A 228 14.52 -5.92 -19.70
C GLU A 228 15.25 -4.97 -18.71
N THR A 229 15.84 -3.88 -19.19
CA THR A 229 16.51 -2.89 -18.33
C THR A 229 15.55 -2.30 -17.30
N ILE A 230 14.29 -2.08 -17.68
CA ILE A 230 13.30 -1.54 -16.73
C ILE A 230 12.96 -2.61 -15.66
N LEU A 231 12.70 -3.84 -16.08
CA LEU A 231 12.38 -4.94 -15.17
C LEU A 231 13.53 -5.21 -14.19
N ASP A 232 14.77 -5.22 -14.64
CA ASP A 232 15.98 -5.34 -13.79
C ASP A 232 16.06 -4.20 -12.76
N SER A 233 15.66 -3.00 -13.16
CA SER A 233 15.61 -1.86 -12.24
C SER A 233 14.55 -2.06 -11.16
N LEU A 234 13.37 -2.56 -11.51
CA LEU A 234 12.30 -2.84 -10.55
C LEU A 234 12.71 -3.96 -9.59
N GLU A 235 13.18 -5.09 -10.11
CA GLU A 235 13.62 -6.24 -9.31
C GLU A 235 14.75 -5.84 -8.35
N SER A 236 15.80 -5.18 -8.85
CA SER A 236 16.95 -4.74 -8.03
C SER A 236 16.62 -3.65 -7.02
N SER A 237 15.43 -3.04 -7.07
CA SER A 237 14.97 -2.07 -6.09
C SER A 237 14.40 -2.75 -4.83
N ILE A 238 14.00 -4.01 -4.94
CA ILE A 238 13.38 -4.78 -3.86
C ILE A 238 14.45 -5.18 -2.84
N ASN A 239 14.30 -4.71 -1.62
CA ASN A 239 15.19 -5.03 -0.51
C ASN A 239 14.38 -5.18 0.79
N PRO A 240 14.01 -6.41 1.18
CA PRO A 240 13.23 -6.67 2.39
C PRO A 240 13.87 -6.09 3.66
N ASN A 241 15.21 -6.09 3.75
CA ASN A 241 15.94 -5.59 4.91
C ASN A 241 15.80 -4.07 5.12
N LYS A 242 15.30 -3.33 4.13
CA LYS A 242 15.00 -1.90 4.25
C LYS A 242 13.55 -1.62 4.65
N SER A 243 12.73 -2.66 4.81
CA SER A 243 11.35 -2.51 5.25
C SER A 243 11.28 -2.63 6.77
N PRO A 244 10.87 -1.58 7.51
CA PRO A 244 10.81 -1.61 8.98
C PRO A 244 9.75 -2.59 9.51
N THR A 245 8.79 -2.98 8.69
CA THR A 245 7.70 -3.89 9.07
C THR A 245 7.80 -5.25 8.39
N PHE A 246 8.96 -5.57 7.79
CA PHE A 246 9.20 -6.87 7.18
C PHE A 246 9.37 -7.94 8.27
N ARG A 247 8.55 -8.98 8.25
CA ARG A 247 8.63 -10.11 9.17
C ARG A 247 9.04 -11.40 8.45
N SER A 248 8.25 -11.86 7.51
CA SER A 248 8.49 -13.15 6.85
C SER A 248 8.38 -13.09 5.32
N GLY A 249 7.58 -12.17 4.77
CA GLY A 249 7.30 -12.11 3.34
C GLY A 249 6.60 -13.37 2.78
N LYS A 250 6.00 -14.19 3.65
CA LYS A 250 5.33 -15.45 3.28
C LYS A 250 3.85 -15.22 3.08
N THR A 251 3.25 -16.07 2.26
CA THR A 251 1.81 -16.13 1.99
C THR A 251 1.21 -17.39 2.63
N GLY A 252 -0.08 -17.35 2.95
CA GLY A 252 -0.79 -18.50 3.49
C GLY A 252 -0.43 -18.86 4.94
N GLU A 253 0.13 -17.95 5.72
CA GLU A 253 0.46 -18.22 7.13
C GLU A 253 -0.79 -18.48 7.98
N TRP A 254 -1.94 -17.94 7.55
CA TRP A 254 -3.22 -18.16 8.20
C TRP A 254 -3.59 -19.65 8.29
N THR A 255 -3.21 -20.47 7.31
CA THR A 255 -3.53 -21.92 7.32
C THR A 255 -2.95 -22.66 8.53
N LYS A 256 -1.85 -22.12 9.09
CA LYS A 256 -1.17 -22.69 10.28
C LYS A 256 -1.64 -22.05 11.59
N ARG A 257 -2.37 -20.95 11.52
CA ARG A 257 -2.75 -20.13 12.67
C ARG A 257 -4.24 -20.16 12.96
N PHE A 258 -5.07 -20.35 11.93
CA PHE A 258 -6.52 -20.41 12.12
C PHE A 258 -6.93 -21.76 12.67
N THR A 259 -7.61 -21.74 13.80
CA THR A 259 -8.42 -22.85 14.30
C THR A 259 -9.76 -22.89 13.56
N ASP A 260 -10.56 -23.95 13.75
CA ASP A 260 -11.90 -24.01 13.16
C ASP A 260 -12.82 -22.90 13.73
N GLU A 261 -12.60 -22.50 14.99
CA GLU A 261 -13.30 -21.35 15.57
C GLU A 261 -12.93 -20.03 14.85
N HIS A 262 -11.65 -19.81 14.55
CA HIS A 262 -11.23 -18.63 13.79
C HIS A 262 -11.82 -18.61 12.38
N LYS A 263 -11.85 -19.75 11.69
CA LYS A 263 -12.47 -19.87 10.37
C LYS A 263 -13.95 -19.54 10.43
N LYS A 264 -14.67 -20.08 11.42
CA LYS A 264 -16.09 -19.77 11.64
C LYS A 264 -16.30 -18.28 11.89
N THR A 265 -15.56 -17.73 12.87
CA THR A 265 -15.65 -16.30 13.21
C THR A 265 -15.36 -15.41 12.01
N PHE A 266 -14.34 -15.76 11.21
CA PHE A 266 -13.99 -15.01 10.00
C PHE A 266 -15.09 -15.07 8.94
N LYS A 267 -15.69 -16.26 8.72
CA LYS A 267 -16.80 -16.43 7.79
C LYS A 267 -18.03 -15.63 8.18
N ASP A 268 -18.31 -15.57 9.49
CA ASP A 268 -19.47 -14.85 10.02
C ASP A 268 -19.40 -13.33 9.73
N VAL A 269 -18.20 -12.74 9.75
CA VAL A 269 -18.04 -11.29 9.55
C VAL A 269 -17.52 -10.93 8.15
N ALA A 270 -16.74 -11.78 7.50
CA ALA A 270 -15.96 -11.43 6.30
C ALA A 270 -15.99 -12.48 5.17
N GLY A 271 -16.92 -13.45 5.19
CA GLY A 271 -16.96 -14.50 4.17
C GLY A 271 -17.04 -13.96 2.73
N ASN A 272 -17.90 -12.99 2.49
CA ASN A 272 -18.06 -12.39 1.16
C ASN A 272 -16.86 -11.53 0.74
N LEU A 273 -16.04 -11.04 1.68
CA LEU A 273 -14.85 -10.27 1.38
C LEU A 273 -13.82 -11.09 0.59
N LEU A 274 -13.60 -12.36 0.96
CA LEU A 274 -12.68 -13.25 0.25
C LEU A 274 -13.11 -13.51 -1.18
N ILE A 275 -14.41 -13.65 -1.41
CA ILE A 275 -14.99 -13.82 -2.75
C ILE A 275 -14.79 -12.54 -3.57
N ARG A 276 -15.09 -11.38 -2.98
CA ARG A 276 -14.93 -10.06 -3.62
C ARG A 276 -13.47 -9.76 -4.01
N LEU A 277 -12.52 -10.20 -3.18
CA LEU A 277 -11.08 -10.04 -3.42
C LEU A 277 -10.47 -11.16 -4.30
N GLY A 278 -11.24 -12.18 -4.67
CA GLY A 278 -10.81 -13.27 -5.55
C GLY A 278 -9.97 -14.36 -4.86
N TYR A 279 -9.95 -14.41 -3.52
CA TYR A 279 -9.24 -15.46 -2.78
C TYR A 279 -10.04 -16.75 -2.67
N GLU A 280 -11.37 -16.67 -2.66
CA GLU A 280 -12.26 -17.82 -2.57
C GLU A 280 -13.37 -17.70 -3.64
N LYS A 281 -13.93 -18.85 -4.04
CA LYS A 281 -15.06 -18.93 -4.97
C LYS A 281 -16.40 -18.88 -4.24
N ASP A 282 -16.42 -19.40 -3.04
CA ASP A 282 -17.57 -19.50 -2.15
C ASP A 282 -17.11 -19.55 -0.68
N ASN A 283 -18.03 -19.80 0.25
CA ASN A 283 -17.75 -19.87 1.68
C ASN A 283 -17.36 -21.27 2.19
N ASN A 284 -17.02 -22.22 1.31
CA ASN A 284 -16.67 -23.61 1.68
C ASN A 284 -15.16 -23.86 1.81
N TRP A 285 -14.40 -22.88 2.22
CA TRP A 285 -12.95 -22.96 2.43
C TRP A 285 -12.57 -23.34 3.87
#